data_96685ecaca603174e0352f500d5b3772
#
_entry.id   96685ecaca603174e0352f500d5b3772
#
_cell.length_a   1.000
_cell.length_b   1.000
_cell.length_c   1.000
_cell.angle_alpha   90.00
_cell.angle_beta   90.00
_cell.angle_gamma   90.00
#
_symmetry.space_group_name_H-M   'P 1'
#
loop_
_entity.id
_entity.type
_entity.pdbx_description
1 polymer ?
#
loop_
_entity_poly.entity_id
_entity_poly.type
_entity_poly.pdbx_seq_one_letter_code
_entity_poly.pdbx_strand_id
1 'polypeptide(L)'
;MGRYFICILLGCFSGCAGYTLGPTPPTYMKGVHSVAVPIFKNTTITPDVEALATTTVIKQIQEDGTYQVTGADQADAVVLGTIYLIDRLKARSLVGNVLASAEFNLRVIIDFRIERPNTGQLLATRRIEGDTSFFVGNDVFSQEREAIPLAVQDAAVQFVSFLSEGW
;
A
#
# COMPACT_ATOMS: atom_id res chain seq x y z
N MET A 1 -56.23 3.58 24.71
CA MET A 1 -55.28 2.65 24.03
C MET A 1 -54.32 3.38 23.07
N GLY A 2 -54.70 4.49 22.44
CA GLY A 2 -53.80 5.19 21.48
C GLY A 2 -52.55 5.87 22.05
N ARG A 3 -52.54 6.25 23.34
CA ARG A 3 -51.39 6.97 23.96
C ARG A 3 -50.19 6.05 24.23
N TYR A 4 -50.39 4.76 24.46
CA TYR A 4 -49.29 3.82 24.68
C TYR A 4 -48.68 3.34 23.37
N PHE A 5 -49.42 3.38 22.26
CA PHE A 5 -48.91 3.01 20.94
C PHE A 5 -47.89 4.01 20.39
N ILE A 6 -48.09 5.30 20.71
CA ILE A 6 -47.15 6.39 20.29
C ILE A 6 -45.83 6.29 21.06
N CYS A 7 -45.84 5.92 22.35
CA CYS A 7 -44.62 5.76 23.12
C CYS A 7 -43.76 4.58 22.66
N ILE A 8 -44.37 3.51 22.17
CA ILE A 8 -43.64 2.33 21.64
C ILE A 8 -43.00 2.67 20.28
N LEU A 9 -43.63 3.50 19.45
CA LEU A 9 -43.12 3.90 18.15
C LEU A 9 -41.92 4.85 18.25
N LEU A 10 -41.79 5.67 19.31
CA LEU A 10 -40.66 6.57 19.54
C LEU A 10 -39.42 5.87 20.11
N GLY A 11 -39.55 4.70 20.69
CA GLY A 11 -38.44 3.94 21.28
C GLY A 11 -37.55 3.20 20.29
N CYS A 12 -37.97 3.05 19.03
CA CYS A 12 -37.19 2.30 18.01
C CYS A 12 -36.14 3.11 17.25
N PHE A 13 -36.01 4.42 17.49
CA PHE A 13 -35.04 5.27 16.78
C PHE A 13 -33.71 5.50 17.49
N SER A 14 -33.44 4.87 18.63
CA SER A 14 -32.22 5.09 19.43
C SER A 14 -31.11 4.08 19.16
N GLY A 15 -31.09 3.42 18.02
CA GLY A 15 -30.06 2.42 17.71
C GLY A 15 -29.30 2.71 16.45
N CYS A 16 -28.33 3.63 16.46
CA CYS A 16 -27.17 3.69 15.56
C CYS A 16 -26.34 4.96 15.79
N ALA A 17 -25.95 5.24 17.05
CA ALA A 17 -25.03 6.34 17.37
C ALA A 17 -23.64 5.78 17.72
N GLY A 18 -22.97 5.15 16.76
CA GLY A 18 -21.65 4.59 17.01
C GLY A 18 -20.82 4.28 15.77
N TYR A 19 -21.32 4.59 14.57
CA TYR A 19 -20.52 4.47 13.36
C TYR A 19 -19.79 5.79 13.11
N THR A 20 -18.47 5.81 13.38
CA THR A 20 -17.59 6.81 12.81
C THR A 20 -17.47 6.51 11.33
N LEU A 21 -18.13 7.30 10.48
CA LEU A 21 -17.98 7.25 9.03
C LEU A 21 -16.61 7.83 8.68
N GLY A 22 -15.69 6.96 8.27
CA GLY A 22 -14.36 7.32 7.77
C GLY A 22 -13.23 6.46 8.35
N PRO A 23 -12.11 6.30 7.65
CA PRO A 23 -10.95 5.63 8.17
C PRO A 23 -10.49 6.36 9.43
N THR A 24 -10.28 5.62 10.52
CA THR A 24 -9.70 6.18 11.75
C THR A 24 -8.18 6.05 11.63
N PRO A 25 -7.44 7.16 11.44
CA PRO A 25 -6.00 7.10 11.29
C PRO A 25 -5.35 6.38 12.49
N PRO A 26 -4.33 5.57 12.25
CA PRO A 26 -3.63 4.88 13.32
C PRO A 26 -2.98 5.88 14.29
N THR A 27 -2.76 5.44 15.53
CA THR A 27 -2.27 6.32 16.62
C THR A 27 -0.96 7.03 16.27
N TYR A 28 -0.07 6.37 15.53
CA TYR A 28 1.21 6.96 15.11
C TYR A 28 1.07 8.04 14.04
N MET A 29 -0.06 8.09 13.32
CA MET A 29 -0.39 9.14 12.33
C MET A 29 -1.29 10.24 12.91
N LYS A 30 -1.54 10.25 14.20
CA LYS A 30 -2.39 11.25 14.82
C LYS A 30 -1.86 12.68 14.58
N GLY A 31 -2.74 13.53 14.02
CA GLY A 31 -2.40 14.92 13.68
C GLY A 31 -1.60 15.08 12.39
N VAL A 32 -1.46 14.01 11.58
CA VAL A 32 -0.93 14.07 10.22
C VAL A 32 -2.11 14.19 9.26
N HIS A 33 -2.08 15.18 8.37
CA HIS A 33 -3.08 15.40 7.32
C HIS A 33 -2.44 15.42 5.94
N SER A 34 -1.13 15.71 5.90
CA SER A 34 -0.37 15.81 4.66
C SER A 34 0.92 15.00 4.74
N VAL A 35 1.27 14.37 3.62
CA VAL A 35 2.48 13.56 3.49
C VAL A 35 3.27 13.97 2.26
N ALA A 36 4.60 13.94 2.39
CA ALA A 36 5.50 14.05 1.26
C ALA A 36 6.11 12.68 0.95
N VAL A 37 6.24 12.36 -0.31
CA VAL A 37 6.84 11.11 -0.79
C VAL A 37 8.00 11.47 -1.73
N PRO A 38 9.22 11.68 -1.22
CA PRO A 38 10.38 11.87 -2.06
C PRO A 38 10.70 10.58 -2.83
N ILE A 39 11.53 10.71 -3.87
CA ILE A 39 11.94 9.56 -4.66
C ILE A 39 12.58 8.49 -3.77
N PHE A 40 12.14 7.25 -3.94
CA PHE A 40 12.61 6.12 -3.14
C PHE A 40 14.07 5.76 -3.47
N LYS A 41 14.72 5.13 -2.51
CA LYS A 41 16.05 4.56 -2.74
C LYS A 41 15.91 3.19 -3.39
N ASN A 42 16.76 2.91 -4.36
CA ASN A 42 16.86 1.61 -5.00
C ASN A 42 18.19 0.96 -4.62
N THR A 43 18.13 -0.19 -3.97
CA THR A 43 19.30 -1.02 -3.64
C THR A 43 19.39 -2.28 -4.50
N THR A 44 18.48 -2.41 -5.48
CA THR A 44 18.44 -3.54 -6.40
C THR A 44 19.19 -3.24 -7.69
N ILE A 45 19.34 -4.26 -8.52
CA ILE A 45 19.96 -4.12 -9.85
C ILE A 45 18.95 -3.70 -10.95
N THR A 46 17.66 -3.61 -10.61
CA THR A 46 16.62 -3.22 -11.56
C THR A 46 16.56 -1.70 -11.67
N PRO A 47 16.88 -1.12 -12.83
CA PRO A 47 16.88 0.33 -13.00
C PRO A 47 15.45 0.90 -13.01
N ASP A 48 15.32 2.18 -12.68
CA ASP A 48 14.10 3.00 -12.76
C ASP A 48 12.93 2.53 -11.89
N VAL A 49 13.11 1.46 -11.11
CA VAL A 49 12.06 0.94 -10.23
C VAL A 49 11.74 1.90 -9.08
N GLU A 50 12.69 2.75 -8.67
CA GLU A 50 12.49 3.80 -7.67
C GLU A 50 11.47 4.84 -8.13
N ALA A 51 11.53 5.27 -9.37
CA ALA A 51 10.57 6.21 -9.93
C ALA A 51 9.17 5.58 -10.07
N LEU A 52 9.12 4.34 -10.53
CA LEU A 52 7.90 3.55 -10.64
C LEU A 52 7.25 3.39 -9.25
N ALA A 53 7.98 2.93 -8.24
CA ALA A 53 7.46 2.70 -6.91
C ALA A 53 7.00 4.00 -6.23
N THR A 54 7.76 5.08 -6.37
CA THR A 54 7.39 6.39 -5.82
C THR A 54 6.09 6.89 -6.42
N THR A 55 5.97 6.88 -7.75
CA THR A 55 4.75 7.37 -8.43
C THR A 55 3.55 6.50 -8.15
N THR A 56 3.73 5.18 -8.04
CA THR A 56 2.66 4.25 -7.69
C THR A 56 2.14 4.47 -6.27
N VAL A 57 3.04 4.67 -5.29
CA VAL A 57 2.65 4.98 -3.91
C VAL A 57 1.96 6.33 -3.82
N ILE A 58 2.47 7.38 -4.49
CA ILE A 58 1.81 8.69 -4.53
C ILE A 58 0.38 8.55 -5.07
N LYS A 59 0.22 7.88 -6.20
CA LYS A 59 -1.09 7.65 -6.82
C LYS A 59 -2.03 6.91 -5.85
N GLN A 60 -1.55 5.87 -5.20
CA GLN A 60 -2.35 5.09 -4.26
C GLN A 60 -2.78 5.89 -3.03
N ILE A 61 -1.91 6.77 -2.47
CA ILE A 61 -2.27 7.68 -1.37
C ILE A 61 -3.34 8.69 -1.84
N GLN A 62 -3.22 9.21 -3.06
CA GLN A 62 -4.21 10.13 -3.63
C GLN A 62 -5.57 9.46 -3.89
N GLU A 63 -5.58 8.20 -4.31
CA GLU A 63 -6.79 7.41 -4.53
C GLU A 63 -7.48 7.04 -3.21
N ASP A 64 -6.72 6.75 -2.17
CA ASP A 64 -7.23 6.49 -0.81
C ASP A 64 -7.88 7.75 -0.19
N GLY A 65 -7.27 8.92 -0.39
CA GLY A 65 -7.81 10.22 -0.01
C GLY A 65 -7.73 10.55 1.49
N THR A 66 -7.14 9.70 2.33
CA THR A 66 -6.96 9.95 3.77
C THR A 66 -5.93 11.05 4.02
N TYR A 67 -4.86 11.11 3.20
CA TYR A 67 -3.80 12.10 3.31
C TYR A 67 -3.62 12.89 2.02
N GLN A 68 -3.31 14.18 2.16
CA GLN A 68 -2.93 15.02 1.03
C GLN A 68 -1.44 14.83 0.71
N VAL A 69 -1.10 14.59 -0.55
CA VAL A 69 0.29 14.56 -1.00
C VAL A 69 0.74 15.97 -1.29
N THR A 70 1.81 16.41 -0.60
CA THR A 70 2.37 17.77 -0.70
C THR A 70 3.89 17.72 -0.84
N GLY A 71 4.51 18.90 -1.03
CA GLY A 71 5.98 19.01 -0.98
C GLY A 71 6.51 18.83 0.44
N ALA A 72 7.78 18.42 0.55
CA ALA A 72 8.42 18.14 1.84
C ALA A 72 8.39 19.33 2.82
N ASP A 73 8.41 20.56 2.30
CA ASP A 73 8.40 21.78 3.10
C ASP A 73 7.05 22.07 3.78
N GLN A 74 5.97 21.45 3.30
CA GLN A 74 4.60 21.69 3.78
C GLN A 74 3.96 20.45 4.37
N ALA A 75 4.64 19.32 4.34
CA ALA A 75 4.11 18.05 4.81
C ALA A 75 4.22 17.90 6.34
N ASP A 76 3.21 17.30 6.94
CA ASP A 76 3.22 16.91 8.36
C ASP A 76 4.11 15.69 8.61
N ALA A 77 4.24 14.81 7.60
CA ALA A 77 5.11 13.66 7.63
C ALA A 77 5.76 13.40 6.28
N VAL A 78 6.91 12.73 6.29
CA VAL A 78 7.64 12.30 5.09
C VAL A 78 7.68 10.77 5.06
N VAL A 79 7.30 10.20 3.94
CA VAL A 79 7.36 8.76 3.66
C VAL A 79 8.61 8.46 2.86
N LEU A 80 9.58 7.82 3.48
CA LEU A 80 10.82 7.37 2.86
C LEU A 80 10.68 5.89 2.52
N GLY A 81 10.93 5.54 1.26
CA GLY A 81 10.92 4.15 0.78
C GLY A 81 12.32 3.71 0.37
N THR A 82 12.65 2.45 0.62
CA THR A 82 13.84 1.80 0.10
C THR A 82 13.46 0.47 -0.50
N ILE A 83 13.63 0.32 -1.82
CA ILE A 83 13.42 -0.95 -2.50
C ILE A 83 14.60 -1.85 -2.17
N TYR A 84 14.33 -2.85 -1.35
CA TYR A 84 15.35 -3.73 -0.78
C TYR A 84 15.65 -4.92 -1.68
N LEU A 85 14.61 -5.55 -2.23
CA LEU A 85 14.75 -6.77 -3.01
C LEU A 85 13.66 -6.85 -4.09
N ILE A 86 14.06 -7.32 -5.25
CA ILE A 86 13.16 -7.83 -6.28
C ILE A 86 13.63 -9.25 -6.58
N ASP A 87 12.78 -10.24 -6.28
CA ASP A 87 13.14 -11.65 -6.38
C ASP A 87 12.09 -12.42 -7.19
N ARG A 88 12.57 -13.42 -7.90
CA ARG A 88 11.77 -14.31 -8.73
C ARG A 88 11.83 -15.71 -8.18
N LEU A 89 10.71 -16.19 -7.68
CA LEU A 89 10.56 -17.52 -7.14
C LEU A 89 9.82 -18.42 -8.14
N LYS A 90 10.37 -19.59 -8.40
CA LYS A 90 9.68 -20.58 -9.24
C LYS A 90 8.49 -21.16 -8.45
N ALA A 91 7.27 -20.85 -8.87
CA ALA A 91 6.06 -21.26 -8.17
C ALA A 91 5.70 -22.72 -8.42
N ARG A 92 5.78 -23.18 -9.68
CA ARG A 92 5.44 -24.55 -10.05
C ARG A 92 6.18 -25.01 -11.31
N SER A 93 6.65 -26.26 -11.30
CA SER A 93 7.07 -26.97 -12.48
C SER A 93 6.04 -28.06 -12.76
N LEU A 94 5.29 -27.96 -13.84
CA LEU A 94 4.45 -29.04 -14.29
C LEU A 94 5.34 -30.12 -14.92
N VAL A 95 5.61 -31.16 -14.14
CA VAL A 95 6.36 -32.34 -14.60
C VAL A 95 5.45 -33.15 -15.52
N GLY A 96 5.80 -33.27 -16.78
CA GLY A 96 5.18 -34.26 -17.68
C GLY A 96 4.57 -33.72 -18.98
N ASN A 97 4.58 -32.43 -19.27
CA ASN A 97 4.11 -31.91 -20.54
C ASN A 97 5.14 -30.95 -21.15
N VAL A 98 5.62 -31.24 -22.35
CA VAL A 98 6.67 -30.48 -23.07
C VAL A 98 6.23 -29.04 -23.43
N LEU A 99 4.95 -28.72 -23.25
CA LEU A 99 4.33 -27.40 -23.51
C LEU A 99 3.94 -26.69 -22.21
N ALA A 100 4.41 -27.15 -21.03
CA ALA A 100 4.04 -26.54 -19.75
C ALA A 100 4.76 -25.21 -19.55
N SER A 101 4.02 -24.11 -19.60
CA SER A 101 4.50 -22.79 -19.14
C SER A 101 4.88 -22.89 -17.66
N ALA A 102 6.11 -22.50 -17.32
CA ALA A 102 6.50 -22.39 -15.93
C ALA A 102 5.86 -21.13 -15.32
N GLU A 103 5.21 -21.28 -14.18
CA GLU A 103 4.71 -20.15 -13.39
C GLU A 103 5.79 -19.66 -12.44
N PHE A 104 5.98 -18.35 -12.38
CA PHE A 104 6.88 -17.69 -11.45
C PHE A 104 6.13 -16.67 -10.61
N ASN A 105 6.52 -16.56 -9.35
CA ASN A 105 6.11 -15.47 -8.49
C ASN A 105 7.22 -14.42 -8.48
N LEU A 106 6.84 -13.18 -8.73
CA LEU A 106 7.70 -12.01 -8.55
C LEU A 106 7.34 -11.36 -7.23
N ARG A 107 8.35 -11.10 -6.41
CA ARG A 107 8.23 -10.43 -5.13
C ARG A 107 9.06 -9.16 -5.13
N VAL A 108 8.45 -8.08 -4.68
CA VAL A 108 9.11 -6.79 -4.42
C VAL A 108 9.03 -6.50 -2.92
N ILE A 109 10.17 -6.24 -2.28
CA ILE A 109 10.24 -5.88 -0.87
C ILE A 109 10.65 -4.41 -0.76
N ILE A 110 9.82 -3.62 -0.07
CA ILE A 110 10.06 -2.20 0.17
C ILE A 110 10.05 -1.94 1.67
N ASP A 111 11.12 -1.33 2.17
CA ASP A 111 11.21 -0.84 3.53
C ASP A 111 10.71 0.61 3.57
N PHE A 112 9.64 0.86 4.30
CA PHE A 112 9.08 2.18 4.52
C PHE A 112 9.46 2.73 5.88
N ARG A 113 9.73 4.03 5.92
CA ARG A 113 10.01 4.80 7.12
C ARG A 113 9.24 6.11 7.06
N ILE A 114 8.48 6.41 8.09
CA ILE A 114 7.64 7.60 8.19
C ILE A 114 8.19 8.47 9.30
N GLU A 115 8.49 9.72 8.99
CA GLU A 115 9.13 10.67 9.91
C GLU A 115 8.45 12.04 9.87
N ARG A 116 8.55 12.79 10.97
CA ARG A 116 8.22 14.22 10.97
C ARG A 116 9.37 15.04 10.36
N PRO A 117 9.11 15.85 9.32
CA PRO A 117 10.18 16.55 8.60
C PRO A 117 10.99 17.51 9.49
N ASN A 118 10.32 18.21 10.42
CA ASN A 118 10.94 19.25 11.23
C ASN A 118 11.79 18.74 12.40
N THR A 119 11.52 17.53 12.88
CA THR A 119 12.17 16.97 14.08
C THR A 119 12.96 15.70 13.78
N GLY A 120 12.76 15.07 12.62
CA GLY A 120 13.28 13.73 12.31
C GLY A 120 12.68 12.64 13.20
N GLN A 121 11.60 12.95 13.94
CA GLN A 121 10.95 11.96 14.78
C GLN A 121 10.38 10.83 13.94
N LEU A 122 10.81 9.61 14.25
CA LEU A 122 10.26 8.40 13.64
C LEU A 122 8.83 8.19 14.13
N LEU A 123 7.89 8.11 13.21
CA LEU A 123 6.49 7.81 13.47
C LEU A 123 6.20 6.31 13.33
N ALA A 124 6.67 5.69 12.24
CA ALA A 124 6.53 4.27 12.01
C ALA A 124 7.58 3.75 11.02
N THR A 125 7.80 2.43 11.06
CA THR A 125 8.52 1.69 10.02
C THR A 125 7.71 0.46 9.65
N ARG A 126 7.73 0.10 8.37
CA ARG A 126 7.07 -1.11 7.90
C ARG A 126 7.83 -1.71 6.73
N ARG A 127 8.02 -3.02 6.75
CA ARG A 127 8.44 -3.79 5.57
C ARG A 127 7.19 -4.32 4.90
N ILE A 128 7.05 -4.06 3.62
CA ILE A 128 5.94 -4.51 2.79
C ILE A 128 6.49 -5.40 1.69
N GLU A 129 5.79 -6.48 1.43
CA GLU A 129 6.07 -7.41 0.35
C GLU A 129 4.90 -7.36 -0.63
N GLY A 130 5.17 -6.94 -1.87
CA GLY A 130 4.19 -7.01 -2.95
C GLY A 130 4.51 -8.19 -3.85
N ASP A 131 3.51 -8.98 -4.17
CA ASP A 131 3.64 -10.20 -4.94
C ASP A 131 2.77 -10.15 -6.20
N THR A 132 3.26 -10.79 -7.27
CA THR A 132 2.46 -11.10 -8.46
C THR A 132 2.96 -12.40 -9.08
N SER A 133 2.10 -13.07 -9.84
CA SER A 133 2.50 -14.25 -10.60
C SER A 133 2.49 -13.96 -12.11
N PHE A 134 3.39 -14.59 -12.83
CA PHE A 134 3.44 -14.52 -14.28
C PHE A 134 3.85 -15.85 -14.90
N PHE A 135 3.36 -16.10 -16.11
CA PHE A 135 3.70 -17.30 -16.84
C PHE A 135 4.82 -17.02 -17.83
N VAL A 136 5.82 -17.88 -17.83
CA VAL A 136 6.95 -17.76 -18.75
C VAL A 136 6.64 -18.47 -20.04
N GLY A 137 6.56 -17.68 -21.11
CA GLY A 137 6.59 -18.16 -22.49
C GLY A 137 8.02 -18.20 -23.04
N ASN A 138 8.20 -17.74 -24.26
CA ASN A 138 9.49 -17.76 -24.96
C ASN A 138 10.46 -16.64 -24.49
N ASP A 139 9.98 -15.61 -23.79
CA ASP A 139 10.78 -14.47 -23.30
C ASP A 139 10.48 -14.15 -21.84
N VAL A 140 11.32 -14.69 -20.96
CA VAL A 140 11.24 -14.51 -19.50
C VAL A 140 11.44 -13.07 -19.08
N PHE A 141 12.38 -12.36 -19.73
CA PHE A 141 12.78 -11.02 -19.31
C PHE A 141 11.72 -9.96 -19.62
N SER A 142 11.04 -10.07 -20.76
CA SER A 142 9.95 -9.15 -21.09
C SER A 142 8.77 -9.34 -20.15
N GLN A 143 8.40 -10.58 -19.82
CA GLN A 143 7.30 -10.87 -18.92
C GLN A 143 7.59 -10.48 -17.46
N GLU A 144 8.82 -10.66 -17.00
CA GLU A 144 9.26 -10.17 -15.68
C GLU A 144 9.15 -8.64 -15.61
N ARG A 145 9.60 -7.93 -16.65
CA ARG A 145 9.51 -6.47 -16.71
C ARG A 145 8.06 -5.97 -16.67
N GLU A 146 7.14 -6.69 -17.28
CA GLU A 146 5.70 -6.40 -17.24
C GLU A 146 5.07 -6.74 -15.88
N ALA A 147 5.63 -7.69 -15.14
CA ALA A 147 5.15 -8.12 -13.82
C ALA A 147 5.59 -7.17 -12.68
N ILE A 148 6.75 -6.50 -12.80
CA ILE A 148 7.26 -5.58 -11.76
C ILE A 148 6.25 -4.51 -11.35
N PRO A 149 5.57 -3.79 -12.28
CA PRO A 149 4.57 -2.80 -11.91
C PRO A 149 3.40 -3.37 -11.10
N LEU A 150 3.01 -4.61 -11.35
CA LEU A 150 1.90 -5.26 -10.63
C LEU A 150 2.30 -5.60 -9.20
N ALA A 151 3.52 -6.12 -8.97
CA ALA A 151 4.03 -6.36 -7.63
C ALA A 151 4.25 -5.05 -6.85
N VAL A 152 4.72 -4.00 -7.51
CA VAL A 152 4.84 -2.66 -6.92
C VAL A 152 3.47 -2.09 -6.56
N GLN A 153 2.45 -2.29 -7.40
CA GLN A 153 1.08 -1.87 -7.12
C GLN A 153 0.52 -2.60 -5.90
N ASP A 154 0.73 -3.90 -5.78
CA ASP A 154 0.32 -4.68 -4.62
C ASP A 154 1.00 -4.17 -3.34
N ALA A 155 2.32 -3.92 -3.37
CA ALA A 155 3.04 -3.32 -2.25
C ALA A 155 2.48 -1.93 -1.88
N ALA A 156 2.14 -1.10 -2.86
CA ALA A 156 1.60 0.24 -2.62
C ALA A 156 0.22 0.19 -1.94
N VAL A 157 -0.66 -0.72 -2.37
CA VAL A 157 -1.98 -0.93 -1.74
C VAL A 157 -1.82 -1.34 -0.27
N GLN A 158 -0.98 -2.32 0.02
CA GLN A 158 -0.71 -2.77 1.39
C GLN A 158 -0.10 -1.66 2.24
N PHE A 159 0.83 -0.88 1.70
CA PHE A 159 1.43 0.24 2.41
C PHE A 159 0.40 1.32 2.74
N VAL A 160 -0.47 1.68 1.80
CA VAL A 160 -1.49 2.70 2.04
C VAL A 160 -2.54 2.23 3.04
N SER A 161 -2.95 0.95 3.02
CA SER A 161 -3.78 0.38 4.08
C SER A 161 -3.12 0.46 5.45
N PHE A 162 -1.81 0.17 5.54
CA PHE A 162 -1.06 0.38 6.78
C PHE A 162 -1.04 1.86 7.19
N LEU A 163 -0.87 2.78 6.24
CA LEU A 163 -0.77 4.21 6.52
C LEU A 163 -2.10 4.80 7.01
N SER A 164 -3.23 4.37 6.44
CA SER A 164 -4.57 4.92 6.71
C SER A 164 -5.33 4.17 7.79
N GLU A 165 -5.09 2.87 7.96
CA GLU A 165 -5.86 1.99 8.84
C GLU A 165 -5.00 1.29 9.91
N GLY A 166 -3.68 1.22 9.72
CA GLY A 166 -2.71 0.69 10.71
C GLY A 166 -2.49 -0.83 10.64
N TRP A 167 -2.87 -1.50 9.55
CA TRP A 167 -2.78 -2.97 9.39
C TRP A 167 -2.30 -3.43 8.01
#